data_22a97d218785914ae059f4face57e941
#
_entry.id   22a97d218785914ae059f4face57e941
#
_cell.length_a   1.000
_cell.length_b   1.000
_cell.length_c   1.000
_cell.angle_alpha   90.00
_cell.angle_beta   90.00
_cell.angle_gamma   90.00
#
_symmetry.space_group_name_H-M   'P 1'
#
loop_
_entity.id
_entity.type
_entity.pdbx_description
1 polymer ?
#
loop_
_entity_poly.entity_id
_entity_poly.type
_entity_poly.pdbx_seq_one_letter_code
_entity_poly.pdbx_strand_id
1 'polypeptide(L)'
;MRKSKKVMKIAAAVMALTMVLSACGKGGGNASVPSKESGVNSNTEAAGDLPVLRVAMMPFITSLPTEYIKKNKLDEKAGFKMETVMFATGAPMNEALAADLWDVGAMGAAAVTGVANYDMMIIGEVLESTDGLGVFVKPDSAIAGAKGYNPSYPNVLGSPETVKGATILLPIGTAQHFTTLKWLEKLGLGITDVNIVNMDTAQAYQALQANQCDAVALNVPTFFEAVDDGMVQVGNLADLGTRYVDMVVANRKAVEGKPELVQKYMNCIMEACKALNGDTDMAADLMVEFLKEAGAETTRESCVSDLGRVQFITAEDWSNRELGSFARELGEFYISLGQLEPELIDKFDKNIDPEFVKNN
;
A
#
# COMPACT_ATOMS: atom_id res chain seq x y z
N MET A 1 40.72 -15.26 -39.41
CA MET A 1 39.79 -16.36 -39.71
C MET A 1 38.48 -16.04 -39.00
N ARG A 2 37.55 -15.53 -39.64
CA ARG A 2 36.33 -15.93 -40.35
C ARG A 2 35.43 -16.91 -39.55
N LYS A 3 34.21 -16.39 -39.24
CA LYS A 3 32.88 -17.01 -39.30
C LYS A 3 32.29 -17.42 -37.94
N SER A 4 30.97 -17.35 -37.67
CA SER A 4 29.83 -17.14 -38.58
C SER A 4 28.60 -16.74 -37.75
N LYS A 5 27.79 -15.80 -38.29
CA LYS A 5 26.44 -15.44 -37.81
C LYS A 5 25.45 -16.56 -38.18
N LYS A 6 24.66 -17.05 -37.23
CA LYS A 6 23.41 -17.78 -37.55
C LYS A 6 22.23 -16.93 -37.14
N VAL A 7 21.53 -16.43 -38.14
CA VAL A 7 20.21 -15.80 -38.04
C VAL A 7 19.17 -16.92 -38.06
N MET A 8 18.33 -17.00 -37.06
CA MET A 8 17.19 -17.92 -37.04
C MET A 8 15.92 -17.10 -37.23
N LYS A 9 15.29 -17.28 -38.39
CA LYS A 9 13.98 -16.70 -38.72
C LYS A 9 12.89 -17.56 -38.08
N ILE A 10 12.01 -16.94 -37.31
CA ILE A 10 10.75 -17.57 -36.83
C ILE A 10 9.62 -16.97 -37.66
N ALA A 11 8.90 -17.84 -38.34
CA ALA A 11 7.77 -17.52 -39.19
C ALA A 11 6.51 -17.28 -38.34
N ALA A 12 5.79 -16.20 -38.66
CA ALA A 12 4.46 -15.92 -38.13
C ALA A 12 3.40 -16.77 -38.86
N ALA A 13 2.61 -17.52 -38.11
CA ALA A 13 1.41 -18.18 -38.63
C ALA A 13 0.17 -17.33 -38.20
N VAL A 14 -0.44 -16.72 -39.20
CA VAL A 14 -1.75 -16.04 -39.09
C VAL A 14 -2.83 -17.09 -39.35
N MET A 15 -3.72 -17.34 -38.38
CA MET A 15 -4.97 -18.08 -38.57
C MET A 15 -6.13 -17.09 -38.56
N ALA A 16 -6.71 -16.91 -39.76
CA ALA A 16 -8.00 -16.22 -39.94
C ALA A 16 -9.13 -17.23 -39.68
N LEU A 17 -10.08 -16.84 -38.82
CA LEU A 17 -11.33 -17.60 -38.61
C LEU A 17 -12.48 -16.80 -39.21
N THR A 18 -13.08 -17.40 -40.22
CA THR A 18 -14.18 -16.89 -41.05
C THR A 18 -15.52 -16.95 -40.32
N MET A 19 -16.27 -15.85 -40.42
CA MET A 19 -17.69 -15.75 -40.06
C MET A 19 -18.54 -16.52 -41.09
N VAL A 20 -19.55 -17.22 -40.59
CA VAL A 20 -20.68 -17.70 -41.40
C VAL A 20 -21.96 -16.99 -40.92
N LEU A 21 -22.45 -16.10 -41.74
CA LEU A 21 -23.82 -15.60 -41.70
C LEU A 21 -24.77 -16.58 -42.40
N SER A 22 -25.88 -16.89 -41.77
CA SER A 22 -27.06 -17.46 -42.49
C SER A 22 -28.29 -16.67 -42.07
N ALA A 23 -28.90 -16.08 -43.06
CA ALA A 23 -30.14 -15.31 -43.00
C ALA A 23 -31.33 -16.13 -43.54
N CYS A 24 -32.52 -15.65 -43.20
CA CYS A 24 -33.81 -15.79 -43.85
C CYS A 24 -34.82 -16.81 -43.34
N GLY A 25 -35.99 -16.27 -43.02
CA GLY A 25 -37.29 -16.96 -42.97
C GLY A 25 -38.43 -16.01 -42.57
N LYS A 26 -39.15 -15.48 -43.55
CA LYS A 26 -40.36 -14.65 -43.43
C LYS A 26 -41.58 -15.50 -43.06
N GLY A 27 -42.57 -14.93 -42.30
CA GLY A 27 -43.92 -15.42 -42.21
C GLY A 27 -44.75 -14.54 -41.29
N GLY A 28 -45.66 -13.76 -41.88
CA GLY A 28 -46.57 -12.85 -41.18
C GLY A 28 -47.85 -13.49 -40.72
N GLY A 29 -48.59 -12.84 -39.83
CA GLY A 29 -49.93 -13.22 -39.35
C GLY A 29 -50.44 -12.21 -38.31
N ASN A 30 -51.38 -11.43 -38.73
CA ASN A 30 -52.06 -10.36 -37.98
C ASN A 30 -53.28 -10.95 -37.24
N ALA A 31 -53.49 -10.64 -35.95
CA ALA A 31 -54.82 -10.63 -35.33
C ALA A 31 -54.83 -9.96 -33.94
N SER A 32 -55.49 -8.84 -33.87
CA SER A 32 -56.42 -8.23 -32.90
C SER A 32 -56.34 -8.49 -31.39
N VAL A 33 -56.34 -7.35 -30.67
CA VAL A 33 -56.58 -7.08 -29.23
C VAL A 33 -57.95 -7.63 -28.78
N PRO A 34 -58.14 -7.97 -27.47
CA PRO A 34 -58.79 -6.99 -26.61
C PRO A 34 -58.15 -6.80 -25.22
N SER A 35 -58.25 -5.57 -24.75
CA SER A 35 -57.98 -5.03 -23.43
C SER A 35 -58.79 -5.74 -22.32
N LYS A 36 -58.18 -5.96 -21.16
CA LYS A 36 -58.84 -5.87 -19.86
C LYS A 36 -57.83 -5.43 -18.79
N GLU A 37 -58.10 -4.27 -18.25
CA GLU A 37 -57.52 -3.77 -16.99
C GLU A 37 -57.92 -4.70 -15.85
N SER A 38 -56.95 -5.01 -15.00
CA SER A 38 -57.18 -5.28 -13.58
C SER A 38 -55.86 -5.02 -12.87
N GLY A 39 -55.84 -3.94 -12.11
CA GLY A 39 -54.70 -3.56 -11.29
C GLY A 39 -54.48 -4.58 -10.17
N VAL A 40 -53.25 -4.99 -10.07
CA VAL A 40 -52.64 -5.46 -8.80
C VAL A 40 -51.31 -4.76 -8.71
N ASN A 41 -51.25 -3.76 -7.84
CA ASN A 41 -50.01 -3.18 -7.38
C ASN A 41 -49.23 -4.27 -6.62
N SER A 42 -48.29 -4.88 -7.27
CA SER A 42 -47.18 -5.56 -6.59
C SER A 42 -45.92 -4.80 -6.94
N ASN A 43 -45.60 -3.85 -6.07
CA ASN A 43 -44.22 -3.32 -5.97
C ASN A 43 -43.33 -4.50 -5.58
N THR A 44 -42.93 -5.29 -6.55
CA THR A 44 -41.73 -6.08 -6.46
C THR A 44 -40.68 -5.17 -7.04
N GLU A 45 -39.98 -4.43 -6.15
CA GLU A 45 -38.68 -3.86 -6.50
C GLU A 45 -37.86 -5.02 -7.05
N ALA A 46 -37.58 -4.98 -8.34
CA ALA A 46 -36.54 -5.80 -8.93
C ALA A 46 -35.28 -5.49 -8.10
N ALA A 47 -34.72 -6.50 -7.45
CA ALA A 47 -33.41 -6.37 -6.83
C ALA A 47 -32.46 -6.04 -7.98
N GLY A 48 -32.24 -4.73 -8.20
CA GLY A 48 -31.26 -4.22 -9.13
C GLY A 48 -29.90 -4.65 -8.64
N ASP A 49 -29.01 -5.04 -9.55
CA ASP A 49 -27.62 -5.34 -9.21
C ASP A 49 -27.03 -4.17 -8.41
N LEU A 50 -26.38 -4.48 -7.28
CA LEU A 50 -25.74 -3.46 -6.45
C LEU A 50 -24.68 -2.71 -7.27
N PRO A 51 -24.54 -1.38 -7.09
CA PRO A 51 -23.48 -0.63 -7.76
C PRO A 51 -22.10 -1.15 -7.36
N VAL A 52 -21.19 -1.22 -8.33
CA VAL A 52 -19.87 -1.83 -8.16
C VAL A 52 -18.81 -0.76 -7.89
N LEU A 53 -17.94 -1.03 -6.90
CA LEU A 53 -16.72 -0.30 -6.61
C LEU A 53 -15.51 -1.24 -6.76
N ARG A 54 -14.56 -0.86 -7.63
CA ARG A 54 -13.33 -1.64 -7.86
C ARG A 54 -12.29 -1.25 -6.81
N VAL A 55 -11.84 -2.22 -6.04
CA VAL A 55 -10.96 -1.98 -4.88
C VAL A 55 -9.60 -2.63 -5.10
N ALA A 56 -8.56 -1.81 -5.16
CA ALA A 56 -7.18 -2.27 -5.26
C ALA A 56 -6.65 -2.75 -3.90
N MET A 57 -6.03 -3.92 -3.89
CA MET A 57 -5.45 -4.56 -2.70
C MET A 57 -4.00 -4.98 -2.95
N MET A 58 -3.26 -5.13 -1.88
CA MET A 58 -1.91 -5.70 -1.88
C MET A 58 -1.81 -6.76 -0.76
N PRO A 59 -0.93 -7.77 -0.87
CA PRO A 59 -0.78 -8.82 0.15
C PRO A 59 0.01 -8.31 1.37
N PHE A 60 -0.51 -7.26 2.01
CA PHE A 60 0.05 -6.61 3.20
C PHE A 60 -1.06 -6.24 4.18
N ILE A 61 -0.67 -5.99 5.43
CA ILE A 61 -1.56 -5.57 6.52
C ILE A 61 -2.42 -4.33 6.16
N THR A 62 -1.92 -3.45 5.28
CA THR A 62 -2.62 -2.28 4.74
C THR A 62 -3.98 -2.63 4.11
N SER A 63 -4.11 -3.83 3.51
CA SER A 63 -5.36 -4.30 2.89
C SER A 63 -6.28 -5.07 3.84
N LEU A 64 -5.87 -5.32 5.08
CA LEU A 64 -6.63 -6.12 6.02
C LEU A 64 -8.03 -5.55 6.32
N PRO A 65 -8.23 -4.22 6.47
CA PRO A 65 -9.57 -3.65 6.60
C PRO A 65 -10.47 -3.95 5.39
N THR A 66 -9.94 -3.89 4.17
CA THR A 66 -10.69 -4.27 2.95
C THR A 66 -11.06 -5.74 2.95
N GLU A 67 -10.15 -6.63 3.37
CA GLU A 67 -10.48 -8.06 3.49
C GLU A 67 -11.53 -8.32 4.56
N TYR A 68 -11.47 -7.58 5.70
CA TYR A 68 -12.52 -7.63 6.73
C TYR A 68 -13.90 -7.24 6.17
N ILE A 69 -13.97 -6.17 5.37
CA ILE A 69 -15.20 -5.73 4.71
C ILE A 69 -15.76 -6.86 3.84
N LYS A 70 -14.92 -7.44 2.98
CA LYS A 70 -15.29 -8.55 2.06
C LYS A 70 -15.78 -9.77 2.83
N LYS A 71 -15.03 -10.23 3.84
CA LYS A 71 -15.35 -11.41 4.65
C LYS A 71 -16.69 -11.28 5.39
N ASN A 72 -16.98 -10.08 5.90
CA ASN A 72 -18.17 -9.77 6.66
C ASN A 72 -19.32 -9.19 5.83
N LYS A 73 -19.13 -9.04 4.51
CA LYS A 73 -20.10 -8.48 3.55
C LYS A 73 -20.61 -7.10 3.98
N LEU A 74 -19.71 -6.25 4.50
CA LEU A 74 -20.10 -4.91 4.92
C LEU A 74 -20.46 -4.03 3.73
N ASP A 75 -19.86 -4.26 2.57
CA ASP A 75 -20.16 -3.63 1.30
C ASP A 75 -21.61 -3.92 0.86
N GLU A 76 -22.04 -5.20 0.86
CA GLU A 76 -23.41 -5.57 0.52
C GLU A 76 -24.42 -4.95 1.49
N LYS A 77 -24.10 -4.94 2.81
CA LYS A 77 -24.93 -4.30 3.85
C LYS A 77 -25.02 -2.78 3.66
N ALA A 78 -23.96 -2.14 3.16
CA ALA A 78 -23.91 -0.72 2.84
C ALA A 78 -24.57 -0.40 1.47
N GLY A 79 -25.03 -1.42 0.73
CA GLY A 79 -25.74 -1.28 -0.53
C GLY A 79 -24.83 -1.03 -1.73
N PHE A 80 -23.63 -1.64 -1.75
CA PHE A 80 -22.76 -1.70 -2.92
C PHE A 80 -22.03 -3.07 -2.95
N LYS A 81 -21.29 -3.33 -4.01
CA LYS A 81 -20.50 -4.55 -4.17
C LYS A 81 -19.04 -4.16 -4.45
N MET A 82 -18.10 -4.73 -3.69
CA MET A 82 -16.69 -4.62 -4.00
C MET A 82 -16.26 -5.66 -5.03
N GLU A 83 -15.51 -5.22 -6.04
CA GLU A 83 -14.72 -6.09 -6.90
C GLU A 83 -13.24 -5.81 -6.63
N THR A 84 -12.55 -6.78 -6.04
CA THR A 84 -11.16 -6.62 -5.60
C THR A 84 -10.17 -6.99 -6.70
N VAL A 85 -9.10 -6.19 -6.84
CA VAL A 85 -7.99 -6.41 -7.75
C VAL A 85 -6.70 -6.45 -6.95
N MET A 86 -5.97 -7.58 -7.03
CA MET A 86 -4.72 -7.77 -6.28
C MET A 86 -3.51 -7.28 -7.08
N PHE A 87 -2.67 -6.48 -6.44
CA PHE A 87 -1.39 -6.00 -6.95
C PHE A 87 -0.25 -6.47 -6.05
N ALA A 88 0.90 -6.80 -6.61
CA ALA A 88 2.05 -7.23 -5.81
C ALA A 88 2.64 -6.10 -4.95
N THR A 89 2.64 -4.87 -5.48
CA THR A 89 3.19 -3.66 -4.82
C THR A 89 2.47 -2.40 -5.27
N GLY A 90 2.81 -1.25 -4.66
CA GLY A 90 2.19 0.04 -5.02
C GLY A 90 2.55 0.57 -6.40
N ALA A 91 3.70 0.22 -6.99
CA ALA A 91 4.08 0.72 -8.32
C ALA A 91 3.14 0.21 -9.42
N PRO A 92 2.90 -1.11 -9.60
CA PRO A 92 1.89 -1.59 -10.55
C PRO A 92 0.47 -1.12 -10.22
N MET A 93 0.14 -0.84 -8.94
CA MET A 93 -1.13 -0.25 -8.56
C MET A 93 -1.27 1.19 -9.11
N ASN A 94 -0.20 2.01 -9.08
CA ASN A 94 -0.17 3.33 -9.70
C ASN A 94 -0.34 3.28 -11.23
N GLU A 95 0.34 2.34 -11.90
CA GLU A 95 0.20 2.16 -13.35
C GLU A 95 -1.23 1.76 -13.74
N ALA A 96 -1.85 0.89 -12.94
CA ALA A 96 -3.23 0.47 -13.12
C ALA A 96 -4.25 1.60 -12.88
N LEU A 97 -3.92 2.60 -12.03
CA LEU A 97 -4.72 3.81 -11.84
C LEU A 97 -4.80 4.61 -13.14
N ALA A 98 -3.68 4.82 -13.83
CA ALA A 98 -3.63 5.51 -15.12
C ALA A 98 -4.50 4.82 -16.18
N ALA A 99 -4.63 3.50 -16.11
CA ALA A 99 -5.47 2.69 -16.99
C ALA A 99 -6.94 2.58 -16.51
N ASP A 100 -7.32 3.28 -15.43
CA ASP A 100 -8.67 3.27 -14.84
C ASP A 100 -9.15 1.86 -14.44
N LEU A 101 -8.25 1.05 -13.86
CA LEU A 101 -8.57 -0.33 -13.50
C LEU A 101 -9.11 -0.50 -12.09
N TRP A 102 -9.03 0.52 -11.25
CA TRP A 102 -9.56 0.52 -9.89
C TRP A 102 -10.07 1.92 -9.47
N ASP A 103 -10.95 1.95 -8.48
CA ASP A 103 -11.63 3.15 -7.98
C ASP A 103 -11.03 3.63 -6.65
N VAL A 104 -10.81 2.72 -5.70
CA VAL A 104 -10.27 3.00 -4.36
C VAL A 104 -9.28 1.92 -3.94
N GLY A 105 -8.47 2.19 -2.92
CA GLY A 105 -7.53 1.24 -2.35
C GLY A 105 -6.77 1.83 -1.17
N ALA A 106 -5.75 1.11 -0.67
CA ALA A 106 -4.87 1.60 0.36
C ALA A 106 -3.41 1.30 0.04
N MET A 107 -2.50 2.24 0.33
CA MET A 107 -1.07 2.08 0.11
C MET A 107 -0.24 3.05 0.98
N GLY A 108 1.03 2.70 1.16
CA GLY A 108 2.02 3.54 1.83
C GLY A 108 2.71 4.55 0.89
N ALA A 109 4.05 4.56 0.91
CA ALA A 109 4.88 5.54 0.20
C ALA A 109 4.59 5.68 -1.30
N ALA A 110 4.10 4.64 -1.97
CA ALA A 110 3.74 4.71 -3.38
C ALA A 110 2.62 5.71 -3.67
N ALA A 111 1.82 6.12 -2.67
CA ALA A 111 0.82 7.16 -2.81
C ALA A 111 1.43 8.52 -3.20
N VAL A 112 2.67 8.81 -2.76
CA VAL A 112 3.38 10.04 -3.13
C VAL A 112 3.56 10.13 -4.64
N THR A 113 4.05 9.06 -5.27
CA THR A 113 4.17 8.97 -6.73
C THR A 113 2.79 8.98 -7.41
N GLY A 114 1.79 8.36 -6.78
CA GLY A 114 0.41 8.34 -7.23
C GLY A 114 -0.18 9.76 -7.32
N VAL A 115 -0.05 10.54 -6.27
CA VAL A 115 -0.48 11.95 -6.21
C VAL A 115 0.29 12.80 -7.22
N ALA A 116 1.62 12.65 -7.25
CA ALA A 116 2.47 13.48 -8.09
C ALA A 116 2.27 13.25 -9.59
N ASN A 117 2.12 12.00 -10.02
CA ASN A 117 2.22 11.62 -11.43
C ASN A 117 0.95 10.99 -12.03
N TYR A 118 0.00 10.53 -11.20
CA TYR A 118 -1.16 9.75 -11.65
C TYR A 118 -2.51 10.35 -11.24
N ASP A 119 -2.51 11.60 -10.73
CA ASP A 119 -3.71 12.31 -10.29
C ASP A 119 -4.53 11.53 -9.24
N MET A 120 -3.84 10.76 -8.41
CA MET A 120 -4.40 10.04 -7.28
C MET A 120 -4.87 11.01 -6.20
N MET A 121 -5.99 10.71 -5.58
CA MET A 121 -6.48 11.44 -4.41
C MET A 121 -6.20 10.66 -3.12
N ILE A 122 -5.86 11.34 -2.04
CA ILE A 122 -5.81 10.81 -0.68
C ILE A 122 -7.11 11.22 0.00
N ILE A 123 -7.90 10.23 0.43
CA ILE A 123 -9.23 10.42 1.00
C ILE A 123 -9.33 9.97 2.46
N GLY A 124 -8.27 9.36 2.99
CA GLY A 124 -8.17 8.88 4.36
C GLY A 124 -6.79 8.33 4.69
N GLU A 125 -6.62 7.89 5.92
CA GLU A 125 -5.48 7.08 6.37
C GLU A 125 -6.05 5.80 6.98
N VAL A 126 -5.38 4.68 6.82
CA VAL A 126 -5.91 3.36 7.21
C VAL A 126 -5.21 2.78 8.41
N LEU A 127 -3.90 2.97 8.51
CA LEU A 127 -3.12 2.51 9.65
C LEU A 127 -1.88 3.38 9.88
N GLU A 128 -1.41 3.38 11.11
CA GLU A 128 -0.16 3.99 11.54
C GLU A 128 0.76 2.91 12.11
N SER A 129 2.01 2.88 11.64
CA SER A 129 3.06 2.01 12.15
C SER A 129 4.03 2.83 13.00
N THR A 130 4.33 2.33 14.19
CA THR A 130 5.34 2.89 15.09
C THR A 130 6.58 2.03 15.20
N ASP A 131 6.55 0.83 14.63
CA ASP A 131 7.65 -0.13 14.59
C ASP A 131 7.60 -0.97 13.30
N GLY A 132 8.48 -1.99 13.18
CA GLY A 132 8.53 -2.88 12.02
C GLY A 132 9.26 -2.30 10.81
N LEU A 133 9.85 -1.12 10.96
CA LEU A 133 10.78 -0.46 10.04
C LEU A 133 12.00 -0.02 10.83
N GLY A 134 13.19 -0.47 10.45
CA GLY A 134 14.40 -0.16 11.20
C GLY A 134 15.67 -0.33 10.39
N VAL A 135 16.74 0.29 10.88
CA VAL A 135 18.11 0.13 10.41
C VAL A 135 18.81 -0.86 11.31
N PHE A 136 19.46 -1.86 10.72
CA PHE A 136 20.13 -2.96 11.41
C PHE A 136 21.59 -3.06 11.03
N VAL A 137 22.38 -3.44 12.02
CA VAL A 137 23.82 -3.71 11.88
C VAL A 137 24.18 -5.00 12.62
N LYS A 138 25.37 -5.53 12.39
CA LYS A 138 25.85 -6.69 13.16
C LYS A 138 26.21 -6.33 14.60
N PRO A 139 26.13 -7.27 15.56
CA PRO A 139 26.39 -6.99 16.98
C PRO A 139 27.79 -6.48 17.27
N ASP A 140 28.77 -6.89 16.47
CA ASP A 140 30.18 -6.50 16.58
C ASP A 140 30.53 -5.21 15.81
N SER A 141 29.53 -4.58 15.19
CA SER A 141 29.71 -3.31 14.46
C SER A 141 30.08 -2.15 15.40
N ALA A 142 31.00 -1.31 14.97
CA ALA A 142 31.29 -0.05 15.66
C ALA A 142 30.06 0.86 15.81
N ILE A 143 29.11 0.77 14.86
CA ILE A 143 27.85 1.51 14.89
C ILE A 143 27.00 1.05 16.09
N ALA A 144 26.89 -0.28 16.32
CA ALA A 144 26.16 -0.85 17.46
C ALA A 144 26.76 -0.43 18.81
N GLY A 145 28.07 -0.22 18.85
CA GLY A 145 28.79 0.20 20.07
C GLY A 145 28.65 1.69 20.40
N ALA A 146 28.28 2.53 19.44
CA ALA A 146 28.20 3.98 19.62
C ALA A 146 26.82 4.39 20.20
N LYS A 147 26.78 4.60 21.53
CA LYS A 147 25.55 4.93 22.27
C LYS A 147 25.56 6.36 22.75
N GLY A 148 24.37 6.99 22.83
CA GLY A 148 24.17 8.28 23.49
C GLY A 148 24.76 9.49 22.73
N TYR A 149 25.04 9.36 21.45
CA TYR A 149 25.50 10.49 20.64
C TYR A 149 24.46 11.63 20.62
N ASN A 150 23.19 11.30 20.43
CA ASN A 150 22.09 12.27 20.48
C ASN A 150 21.29 12.09 21.78
N PRO A 151 21.44 12.98 22.79
CA PRO A 151 20.73 12.84 24.07
C PRO A 151 19.19 12.93 23.97
N SER A 152 18.69 13.58 22.93
CA SER A 152 17.22 13.66 22.69
C SER A 152 16.65 12.35 22.12
N TYR A 153 17.48 11.46 21.63
CA TYR A 153 17.12 10.16 21.06
C TYR A 153 18.04 9.06 21.63
N PRO A 154 17.92 8.74 22.91
CA PRO A 154 18.91 7.92 23.65
C PRO A 154 19.02 6.48 23.15
N ASN A 155 17.98 5.97 22.48
CA ASN A 155 17.96 4.60 21.92
C ASN A 155 18.54 4.54 20.50
N VAL A 156 18.71 5.68 19.83
CA VAL A 156 19.36 5.73 18.51
C VAL A 156 20.85 5.49 18.66
N LEU A 157 21.33 4.45 17.97
CA LEU A 157 22.73 4.06 17.99
C LEU A 157 23.48 4.59 16.76
N GLY A 158 24.78 4.75 16.90
CA GLY A 158 25.66 5.32 15.89
C GLY A 158 26.14 6.73 16.27
N SER A 159 27.15 7.18 15.56
CA SER A 159 27.67 8.55 15.61
C SER A 159 28.23 8.94 14.24
N PRO A 160 28.48 10.23 13.96
CA PRO A 160 29.09 10.60 12.70
C PRO A 160 30.42 9.88 12.42
N GLU A 161 31.22 9.60 13.46
CA GLU A 161 32.48 8.90 13.32
C GLU A 161 32.35 7.44 12.90
N THR A 162 31.25 6.77 13.33
CA THR A 162 31.03 5.34 13.05
C THR A 162 30.19 5.07 11.82
N VAL A 163 29.42 6.08 11.37
CA VAL A 163 28.44 5.91 10.27
C VAL A 163 28.93 6.57 8.97
N LYS A 164 29.77 7.61 9.05
CA LYS A 164 30.25 8.31 7.85
C LYS A 164 31.05 7.37 6.93
N GLY A 165 30.64 7.31 5.65
CA GLY A 165 31.22 6.41 4.65
C GLY A 165 30.67 4.97 4.70
N ALA A 166 29.77 4.65 5.63
CA ALA A 166 29.16 3.31 5.70
C ALA A 166 28.37 2.95 4.43
N THR A 167 28.44 1.70 4.04
CA THR A 167 27.61 1.13 2.96
C THR A 167 26.33 0.59 3.55
N ILE A 168 25.19 1.15 3.10
CA ILE A 168 23.85 0.82 3.56
C ILE A 168 23.05 0.25 2.39
N LEU A 169 22.55 -0.98 2.54
CA LEU A 169 21.72 -1.62 1.52
C LEU A 169 20.25 -1.47 1.88
N LEU A 170 19.44 -1.03 0.92
CA LEU A 170 18.01 -0.83 1.10
C LEU A 170 17.30 -0.66 -0.26
N PRO A 171 15.99 -0.90 -0.36
CA PRO A 171 15.22 -0.52 -1.55
C PRO A 171 15.03 1.01 -1.58
N ILE A 172 15.59 1.66 -2.60
CA ILE A 172 15.51 3.13 -2.75
C ILE A 172 14.06 3.57 -3.03
N GLY A 173 13.63 4.69 -2.43
CA GLY A 173 12.28 5.25 -2.62
C GLY A 173 11.20 4.52 -1.83
N THR A 174 11.57 3.79 -0.78
CA THR A 174 10.64 3.03 0.07
C THR A 174 10.62 3.55 1.50
N ALA A 175 9.75 2.94 2.34
CA ALA A 175 9.70 3.19 3.77
C ALA A 175 11.05 2.94 4.47
N GLN A 176 11.80 1.93 4.04
CA GLN A 176 13.14 1.64 4.56
C GLN A 176 14.12 2.78 4.27
N HIS A 177 14.04 3.36 3.08
CA HIS A 177 14.85 4.52 2.73
C HIS A 177 14.49 5.73 3.60
N PHE A 178 13.19 6.02 3.77
CA PHE A 178 12.70 7.05 4.67
C PHE A 178 13.25 6.86 6.10
N THR A 179 13.11 5.67 6.67
CA THR A 179 13.60 5.35 8.01
C THR A 179 15.11 5.55 8.14
N THR A 180 15.88 5.14 7.12
CA THR A 180 17.33 5.35 7.09
C THR A 180 17.71 6.83 7.14
N LEU A 181 17.03 7.67 6.37
CA LEU A 181 17.32 9.09 6.37
C LEU A 181 16.89 9.77 7.67
N LYS A 182 15.81 9.35 8.29
CA LYS A 182 15.46 9.81 9.65
C LYS A 182 16.52 9.39 10.67
N TRP A 183 17.11 8.20 10.53
CA TRP A 183 18.24 7.77 11.38
C TRP A 183 19.48 8.64 11.15
N LEU A 184 19.89 8.89 9.91
CA LEU A 184 21.01 9.76 9.58
C LEU A 184 20.80 11.20 10.09
N GLU A 185 19.58 11.75 9.96
CA GLU A 185 19.20 13.07 10.48
C GLU A 185 19.45 13.18 12.00
N LYS A 186 19.07 12.13 12.79
CA LYS A 186 19.30 12.14 14.24
C LYS A 186 20.80 12.09 14.61
N LEU A 187 21.64 11.63 13.68
CA LEU A 187 23.10 11.63 13.82
C LEU A 187 23.77 12.89 13.21
N GLY A 188 22.98 13.83 12.68
CA GLY A 188 23.51 15.02 12.01
C GLY A 188 24.20 14.73 10.68
N LEU A 189 23.81 13.63 10.04
CA LEU A 189 24.31 13.19 8.73
C LEU A 189 23.24 13.32 7.65
N GLY A 190 23.68 13.42 6.39
CA GLY A 190 22.84 13.39 5.22
C GLY A 190 23.15 12.19 4.31
N ILE A 191 22.37 12.05 3.25
CA ILE A 191 22.52 10.96 2.27
C ILE A 191 23.91 10.94 1.61
N THR A 192 24.56 12.09 1.47
CA THR A 192 25.90 12.23 0.86
C THR A 192 27.03 11.81 1.79
N ASP A 193 26.75 11.58 3.07
CA ASP A 193 27.74 11.14 4.05
C ASP A 193 27.93 9.62 4.08
N VAL A 194 27.06 8.86 3.37
CA VAL A 194 27.05 7.38 3.33
C VAL A 194 26.93 6.87 1.90
N ASN A 195 27.14 5.56 1.69
CA ASN A 195 26.96 4.88 0.40
C ASN A 195 25.66 4.09 0.43
N ILE A 196 24.56 4.65 -0.09
CA ILE A 196 23.30 3.92 -0.24
C ILE A 196 23.34 3.11 -1.54
N VAL A 197 23.09 1.81 -1.43
CA VAL A 197 23.03 0.89 -2.57
C VAL A 197 21.63 0.27 -2.65
N ASN A 198 21.01 0.39 -3.83
CA ASN A 198 19.69 -0.18 -4.08
C ASN A 198 19.74 -1.71 -4.08
N MET A 199 18.98 -2.33 -3.19
CA MET A 199 18.90 -3.78 -3.08
C MET A 199 17.57 -4.18 -2.42
N ASP A 200 16.96 -5.28 -2.88
CA ASP A 200 15.75 -5.82 -2.26
C ASP A 200 16.00 -6.27 -0.82
N THR A 201 15.00 -6.13 0.06
CA THR A 201 15.12 -6.34 1.50
C THR A 201 15.74 -7.68 1.87
N ALA A 202 15.25 -8.79 1.29
CA ALA A 202 15.78 -10.11 1.60
C ALA A 202 17.24 -10.29 1.15
N GLN A 203 17.61 -9.76 -0.02
CA GLN A 203 18.98 -9.80 -0.51
C GLN A 203 19.91 -8.90 0.33
N ALA A 204 19.44 -7.72 0.75
CA ALA A 204 20.17 -6.82 1.62
C ALA A 204 20.47 -7.49 2.97
N TYR A 205 19.49 -8.19 3.55
CA TYR A 205 19.67 -8.90 4.80
C TYR A 205 20.70 -10.04 4.67
N GLN A 206 20.64 -10.84 3.62
CA GLN A 206 21.65 -11.87 3.33
C GLN A 206 23.05 -11.27 3.17
N ALA A 207 23.17 -10.11 2.54
CA ALA A 207 24.43 -9.42 2.37
C ALA A 207 25.00 -8.92 3.73
N LEU A 208 24.15 -8.43 4.66
CA LEU A 208 24.56 -8.10 6.02
C LEU A 208 25.10 -9.33 6.76
N GLN A 209 24.38 -10.45 6.70
CA GLN A 209 24.81 -11.72 7.30
C GLN A 209 26.18 -12.16 6.74
N ALA A 210 26.42 -11.93 5.45
CA ALA A 210 27.68 -12.25 4.75
C ALA A 210 28.80 -11.22 4.91
N ASN A 211 28.63 -10.18 5.74
CA ASN A 211 29.61 -9.07 5.93
C ASN A 211 29.93 -8.29 4.63
N GLN A 212 28.94 -8.10 3.76
CA GLN A 212 29.10 -7.37 2.49
C GLN A 212 28.66 -5.90 2.59
N CYS A 213 28.14 -5.47 3.74
CA CYS A 213 27.75 -4.09 4.01
C CYS A 213 27.87 -3.79 5.51
N ASP A 214 27.76 -2.51 5.86
CA ASP A 214 27.84 -2.04 7.24
C ASP A 214 26.47 -2.00 7.92
N ALA A 215 25.42 -1.68 7.17
CA ALA A 215 24.05 -1.60 7.65
C ALA A 215 23.03 -1.98 6.58
N VAL A 216 21.82 -2.33 7.01
CA VAL A 216 20.67 -2.55 6.14
C VAL A 216 19.43 -1.90 6.73
N ALA A 217 18.49 -1.50 5.87
CA ALA A 217 17.18 -1.09 6.32
C ALA A 217 16.14 -2.17 5.98
N LEU A 218 15.40 -2.60 6.98
CA LEU A 218 14.49 -3.73 6.90
C LEU A 218 13.06 -3.33 7.27
N ASN A 219 12.11 -4.03 6.65
CA ASN A 219 10.70 -4.04 7.02
C ASN A 219 10.26 -5.47 7.36
N VAL A 220 9.07 -5.59 7.94
CA VAL A 220 8.44 -6.89 8.21
C VAL A 220 8.23 -7.65 6.87
N PRO A 221 8.48 -8.98 6.79
CA PRO A 221 8.85 -9.88 7.90
C PRO A 221 10.34 -9.90 8.27
N THR A 222 11.24 -9.51 7.38
CA THR A 222 12.70 -9.61 7.56
C THR A 222 13.23 -8.81 8.76
N PHE A 223 12.48 -7.77 9.17
CA PHE A 223 12.75 -7.04 10.41
C PHE A 223 12.77 -7.99 11.63
N PHE A 224 11.75 -8.83 11.76
CA PHE A 224 11.69 -9.77 12.90
C PHE A 224 12.71 -10.89 12.78
N GLU A 225 13.00 -11.38 11.58
CA GLU A 225 14.08 -12.34 11.34
C GLU A 225 15.42 -11.78 11.83
N ALA A 226 15.71 -10.51 11.54
CA ALA A 226 16.94 -9.87 12.00
C ALA A 226 17.00 -9.72 13.53
N VAL A 227 15.87 -9.43 14.19
CA VAL A 227 15.79 -9.40 15.65
C VAL A 227 16.06 -10.78 16.26
N ASP A 228 15.44 -11.82 15.71
CA ASP A 228 15.59 -13.21 16.18
C ASP A 228 17.01 -13.72 15.95
N ASP A 229 17.68 -13.33 14.89
CA ASP A 229 19.08 -13.64 14.58
C ASP A 229 20.07 -12.82 15.45
N GLY A 230 19.59 -11.93 16.32
CA GLY A 230 20.41 -11.12 17.21
C GLY A 230 21.15 -9.98 16.54
N MET A 231 20.68 -9.50 15.39
CA MET A 231 21.18 -8.26 14.80
C MET A 231 20.81 -7.06 15.68
N VAL A 232 21.61 -6.01 15.64
CA VAL A 232 21.38 -4.83 16.45
C VAL A 232 20.61 -3.80 15.65
N GLN A 233 19.42 -3.46 16.13
CA GLN A 233 18.64 -2.35 15.63
C GLN A 233 19.25 -1.02 16.10
N VAL A 234 19.64 -0.15 15.19
CA VAL A 234 20.29 1.13 15.49
C VAL A 234 19.35 2.33 15.42
N GLY A 235 18.16 2.11 14.85
CA GLY A 235 17.06 3.07 14.82
C GLY A 235 15.80 2.43 14.20
N ASN A 236 14.66 2.63 14.86
CA ASN A 236 13.34 2.29 14.35
C ASN A 236 12.43 3.53 14.37
N LEU A 237 11.20 3.41 13.90
CA LEU A 237 10.28 4.55 13.83
C LEU A 237 10.06 5.21 15.21
N ALA A 238 9.82 4.42 16.26
CA ALA A 238 9.57 4.93 17.61
C ALA A 238 10.81 5.63 18.20
N ASP A 239 11.99 4.99 18.11
CA ASP A 239 13.24 5.56 18.63
C ASP A 239 13.65 6.83 17.87
N LEU A 240 13.29 6.94 16.59
CA LEU A 240 13.51 8.11 15.75
C LEU A 240 12.48 9.22 15.99
N GLY A 241 11.45 8.98 16.82
CA GLY A 241 10.36 9.92 17.08
C GLY A 241 9.52 10.21 15.84
N THR A 242 9.37 9.23 14.96
CA THR A 242 8.57 9.33 13.73
C THR A 242 7.58 8.17 13.63
N ARG A 243 6.69 8.25 12.66
CA ARG A 243 5.69 7.24 12.35
C ARG A 243 5.68 6.98 10.85
N TYR A 244 5.02 5.92 10.45
CA TYR A 244 4.74 5.64 9.06
C TYR A 244 3.25 5.39 8.90
N VAL A 245 2.61 6.08 7.94
CA VAL A 245 1.16 6.04 7.76
C VAL A 245 0.83 5.51 6.37
N ASP A 246 -0.05 4.53 6.31
CA ASP A 246 -0.65 4.08 5.06
C ASP A 246 -1.97 4.82 4.81
N MET A 247 -2.15 5.24 3.57
CA MET A 247 -3.23 6.12 3.13
C MET A 247 -4.32 5.34 2.42
N VAL A 248 -5.58 5.76 2.61
CA VAL A 248 -6.68 5.37 1.73
C VAL A 248 -6.66 6.31 0.53
N VAL A 249 -6.59 5.72 -0.64
CA VAL A 249 -6.43 6.43 -1.91
C VAL A 249 -7.57 6.14 -2.87
N ALA A 250 -7.82 7.08 -3.77
CA ALA A 250 -8.88 6.97 -4.76
C ALA A 250 -8.45 7.49 -6.14
N ASN A 251 -9.05 6.92 -7.17
CA ASN A 251 -9.05 7.51 -8.50
C ASN A 251 -9.91 8.77 -8.47
N ARG A 252 -9.40 9.89 -8.99
CA ARG A 252 -10.17 11.15 -9.09
C ARG A 252 -11.52 10.94 -9.79
N LYS A 253 -11.56 10.13 -10.84
CA LYS A 253 -12.82 9.81 -11.54
C LYS A 253 -13.85 9.12 -10.64
N ALA A 254 -13.39 8.31 -9.70
CA ALA A 254 -14.29 7.67 -8.73
C ALA A 254 -14.80 8.68 -7.72
N VAL A 255 -13.94 9.58 -7.21
CA VAL A 255 -14.34 10.66 -6.31
C VAL A 255 -15.37 11.59 -6.96
N GLU A 256 -15.17 11.96 -8.21
CA GLU A 256 -16.08 12.85 -8.95
C GLU A 256 -17.35 12.15 -9.46
N GLY A 257 -17.22 10.90 -9.92
CA GLY A 257 -18.31 10.17 -10.59
C GLY A 257 -19.14 9.27 -9.68
N LYS A 258 -18.59 8.85 -8.54
CA LYS A 258 -19.20 7.90 -7.59
C LYS A 258 -19.00 8.32 -6.12
N PRO A 259 -19.11 9.60 -5.74
CA PRO A 259 -18.74 10.10 -4.40
C PRO A 259 -19.48 9.36 -3.29
N GLU A 260 -20.75 9.02 -3.49
CA GLU A 260 -21.53 8.26 -2.48
C GLU A 260 -20.99 6.84 -2.25
N LEU A 261 -20.50 6.17 -3.31
CA LEU A 261 -19.89 4.84 -3.16
C LEU A 261 -18.54 4.92 -2.45
N VAL A 262 -17.74 5.93 -2.78
CA VAL A 262 -16.46 6.21 -2.11
C VAL A 262 -16.70 6.49 -0.63
N GLN A 263 -17.73 7.29 -0.27
CA GLN A 263 -18.08 7.55 1.12
C GLN A 263 -18.53 6.28 1.86
N LYS A 264 -19.36 5.44 1.23
CA LYS A 264 -19.79 4.17 1.80
C LYS A 264 -18.61 3.24 2.07
N TYR A 265 -17.64 3.18 1.14
CA TYR A 265 -16.41 2.43 1.33
C TYR A 265 -15.59 2.97 2.51
N MET A 266 -15.43 4.29 2.63
CA MET A 266 -14.73 4.91 3.76
C MET A 266 -15.40 4.56 5.10
N ASN A 267 -16.72 4.60 5.16
CA ASN A 267 -17.47 4.21 6.38
C ASN A 267 -17.20 2.74 6.74
N CYS A 268 -17.19 1.84 5.76
CA CYS A 268 -16.85 0.43 5.97
C CYS A 268 -15.38 0.26 6.41
N ILE A 269 -14.43 1.04 5.87
CA ILE A 269 -13.02 1.02 6.30
C ILE A 269 -12.91 1.41 7.79
N MET A 270 -13.59 2.46 8.22
CA MET A 270 -13.54 2.91 9.63
C MET A 270 -14.17 1.88 10.58
N GLU A 271 -15.29 1.24 10.18
CA GLU A 271 -15.90 0.14 10.92
C GLU A 271 -14.94 -1.06 11.03
N ALA A 272 -14.30 -1.43 9.92
CA ALA A 272 -13.32 -2.52 9.87
C ALA A 272 -12.10 -2.22 10.75
N CYS A 273 -11.54 -1.01 10.68
CA CYS A 273 -10.44 -0.57 11.51
C CYS A 273 -10.77 -0.67 13.02
N LYS A 274 -11.96 -0.24 13.41
CA LYS A 274 -12.44 -0.36 14.80
C LYS A 274 -12.55 -1.82 15.24
N ALA A 275 -13.07 -2.70 14.39
CA ALA A 275 -13.21 -4.12 14.69
C ALA A 275 -11.82 -4.80 14.81
N LEU A 276 -10.89 -4.50 13.92
CA LEU A 276 -9.54 -5.05 13.93
C LEU A 276 -8.73 -4.62 15.17
N ASN A 277 -8.87 -3.37 15.61
CA ASN A 277 -8.27 -2.90 16.87
C ASN A 277 -8.92 -3.55 18.10
N GLY A 278 -10.18 -3.94 18.00
CA GLY A 278 -10.96 -4.49 19.11
C GLY A 278 -10.70 -5.97 19.40
N ASP A 279 -10.18 -6.73 18.42
CA ASP A 279 -9.97 -8.18 18.55
C ASP A 279 -8.73 -8.61 17.73
N THR A 280 -7.58 -8.61 18.40
CA THR A 280 -6.29 -8.98 17.78
C THR A 280 -6.24 -10.45 17.36
N ASP A 281 -6.93 -11.36 18.07
CA ASP A 281 -6.96 -12.78 17.70
C ASP A 281 -7.73 -12.98 16.39
N MET A 282 -8.90 -12.37 16.26
CA MET A 282 -9.68 -12.37 15.03
C MET A 282 -8.90 -11.71 13.88
N ALA A 283 -8.23 -10.57 14.13
CA ALA A 283 -7.44 -9.89 13.13
C ALA A 283 -6.27 -10.74 12.63
N ALA A 284 -5.58 -11.47 13.56
CA ALA A 284 -4.48 -12.37 13.22
C ALA A 284 -4.95 -13.54 12.36
N ASP A 285 -6.06 -14.18 12.73
CA ASP A 285 -6.62 -15.30 11.98
C ASP A 285 -7.06 -14.87 10.57
N LEU A 286 -7.71 -13.70 10.46
CA LEU A 286 -8.07 -13.10 9.17
C LEU A 286 -6.84 -12.79 8.32
N MET A 287 -5.79 -12.22 8.92
CA MET A 287 -4.56 -11.87 8.21
C MET A 287 -3.83 -13.12 7.68
N VAL A 288 -3.78 -14.21 8.46
CA VAL A 288 -3.22 -15.50 8.01
C VAL A 288 -3.98 -16.03 6.80
N GLU A 289 -5.32 -16.03 6.85
CA GLU A 289 -6.16 -16.51 5.75
C GLU A 289 -5.93 -15.65 4.50
N PHE A 290 -6.02 -14.33 4.64
CA PHE A 290 -5.82 -13.37 3.56
C PHE A 290 -4.45 -13.51 2.88
N LEU A 291 -3.37 -13.53 3.65
CA LEU A 291 -2.02 -13.63 3.09
C LEU A 291 -1.78 -14.97 2.39
N LYS A 292 -2.29 -16.08 2.94
CA LYS A 292 -2.22 -17.40 2.30
C LYS A 292 -3.01 -17.45 0.99
N GLU A 293 -4.21 -16.88 0.95
CA GLU A 293 -5.01 -16.77 -0.29
C GLU A 293 -4.29 -15.94 -1.34
N ALA A 294 -3.56 -14.91 -0.92
CA ALA A 294 -2.73 -14.08 -1.80
C ALA A 294 -1.38 -14.76 -2.21
N GLY A 295 -1.11 -15.97 -1.73
CA GLY A 295 0.10 -16.73 -2.06
C GLY A 295 1.33 -16.35 -1.24
N ALA A 296 1.18 -15.62 -0.13
CA ALA A 296 2.27 -15.30 0.76
C ALA A 296 2.43 -16.37 1.86
N GLU A 297 3.68 -16.75 2.13
CA GLU A 297 3.99 -17.60 3.30
C GLU A 297 3.93 -16.75 4.57
N THR A 298 3.18 -17.21 5.57
CA THR A 298 3.04 -16.54 6.87
C THR A 298 2.66 -17.50 7.97
N THR A 299 2.96 -17.14 9.22
CA THR A 299 2.50 -17.82 10.42
C THR A 299 1.59 -16.94 11.24
N ARG A 300 0.81 -17.53 12.16
CA ARG A 300 -0.04 -16.76 13.06
C ARG A 300 0.78 -15.86 13.99
N GLU A 301 1.90 -16.35 14.48
CA GLU A 301 2.83 -15.62 15.34
C GLU A 301 3.37 -14.38 14.63
N SER A 302 3.76 -14.51 13.36
CA SER A 302 4.20 -13.38 12.53
C SER A 302 3.07 -12.35 12.34
N CYS A 303 1.84 -12.79 12.09
CA CYS A 303 0.69 -11.89 11.97
C CYS A 303 0.38 -11.16 13.28
N VAL A 304 0.44 -11.84 14.43
CA VAL A 304 0.27 -11.21 15.75
C VAL A 304 1.35 -10.17 15.99
N SER A 305 2.61 -10.46 15.68
CA SER A 305 3.72 -9.51 15.79
C SER A 305 3.53 -8.30 14.89
N ASP A 306 3.04 -8.51 13.65
CA ASP A 306 2.77 -7.43 12.71
C ASP A 306 1.59 -6.53 13.18
N LEU A 307 0.54 -7.13 13.70
CA LEU A 307 -0.59 -6.38 14.30
C LEU A 307 -0.18 -5.59 15.56
N GLY A 308 0.75 -6.12 16.35
CA GLY A 308 1.21 -5.48 17.59
C GLY A 308 1.98 -4.16 17.37
N ARG A 309 2.45 -3.89 16.16
CA ARG A 309 3.22 -2.68 15.81
C ARG A 309 2.43 -1.61 15.08
N VAL A 310 1.16 -1.86 14.79
CA VAL A 310 0.31 -0.93 14.05
C VAL A 310 -0.93 -0.57 14.86
N GLN A 311 -1.49 0.58 14.54
CA GLN A 311 -2.83 0.99 14.96
C GLN A 311 -3.65 1.27 13.70
N PHE A 312 -4.78 0.61 13.54
CA PHE A 312 -5.74 0.97 12.51
C PHE A 312 -6.45 2.25 12.90
N ILE A 313 -6.56 3.18 11.95
CA ILE A 313 -7.11 4.52 12.18
C ILE A 313 -8.62 4.46 12.12
N THR A 314 -9.27 4.87 13.22
CA THR A 314 -10.73 4.86 13.40
C THR A 314 -11.34 6.25 13.19
N ALA A 315 -12.66 6.33 13.14
CA ALA A 315 -13.37 7.61 13.07
C ALA A 315 -13.04 8.54 14.26
N GLU A 316 -12.79 7.97 15.43
CA GLU A 316 -12.48 8.71 16.66
C GLU A 316 -11.10 9.42 16.60
N ASP A 317 -10.17 8.86 15.81
CA ASP A 317 -8.80 9.40 15.66
C ASP A 317 -8.78 10.70 14.85
N TRP A 318 -9.78 10.94 14.00
CA TRP A 318 -9.80 12.09 13.06
C TRP A 318 -9.96 13.44 13.75
N SER A 319 -10.46 13.48 14.97
CA SER A 319 -10.57 14.73 15.73
C SER A 319 -9.22 15.42 16.03
N ASN A 320 -8.13 14.65 16.02
CA ASN A 320 -6.78 15.08 16.36
C ASN A 320 -5.75 14.86 15.22
N ARG A 321 -6.23 14.57 14.02
CA ARG A 321 -5.38 14.26 12.85
C ARG A 321 -5.62 15.26 11.72
N GLU A 322 -4.55 15.62 11.05
CA GLU A 322 -4.58 16.36 9.79
C GLU A 322 -4.31 15.39 8.65
N LEU A 323 -5.37 15.10 7.86
CA LEU A 323 -5.27 14.21 6.72
C LEU A 323 -4.18 14.68 5.76
N GLY A 324 -3.30 13.74 5.39
CA GLY A 324 -2.28 13.96 4.39
C GLY A 324 -1.03 14.69 4.87
N SER A 325 -0.93 15.07 6.16
CA SER A 325 0.30 15.67 6.71
C SER A 325 1.52 14.77 6.50
N PHE A 326 1.35 13.47 6.72
CA PHE A 326 2.41 12.49 6.47
C PHE A 326 2.72 12.30 4.98
N ALA A 327 1.70 12.30 4.12
CA ALA A 327 1.91 12.24 2.66
C ALA A 327 2.74 13.43 2.14
N ARG A 328 2.46 14.62 2.67
CA ARG A 328 3.25 15.82 2.35
C ARG A 328 4.70 15.70 2.87
N GLU A 329 4.88 15.24 4.11
CA GLU A 329 6.23 14.95 4.66
C GLU A 329 7.02 13.98 3.76
N LEU A 330 6.39 12.91 3.28
CA LEU A 330 6.98 12.00 2.31
C LEU A 330 7.28 12.67 0.97
N GLY A 331 6.39 13.55 0.49
CA GLY A 331 6.59 14.32 -0.73
C GLY A 331 7.83 15.21 -0.63
N GLU A 332 7.96 15.98 0.45
CA GLU A 332 9.13 16.81 0.75
C GLU A 332 10.41 15.98 0.87
N PHE A 333 10.29 14.81 1.49
CA PHE A 333 11.37 13.83 1.57
C PHE A 333 11.84 13.39 0.17
N TYR A 334 10.94 13.00 -0.75
CA TYR A 334 11.31 12.61 -2.11
C TYR A 334 11.88 13.77 -2.93
N ILE A 335 11.43 15.00 -2.69
CA ILE A 335 12.05 16.21 -3.26
C ILE A 335 13.49 16.33 -2.79
N SER A 336 13.77 16.15 -1.49
CA SER A 336 15.11 16.22 -0.93
C SER A 336 16.09 15.20 -1.52
N LEU A 337 15.54 14.09 -2.06
CA LEU A 337 16.30 13.05 -2.76
C LEU A 337 16.46 13.32 -4.27
N GLY A 338 15.84 14.35 -4.80
CA GLY A 338 15.75 14.57 -6.25
C GLY A 338 14.92 13.51 -6.99
N GLN A 339 14.02 12.81 -6.30
CA GLN A 339 13.11 11.81 -6.86
C GLN A 339 11.74 12.39 -7.20
N LEU A 340 11.46 13.59 -6.73
CA LEU A 340 10.25 14.35 -7.04
C LEU A 340 10.66 15.80 -7.35
N GLU A 341 10.08 16.38 -8.40
CA GLU A 341 10.28 17.79 -8.74
C GLU A 341 9.57 18.66 -7.70
N PRO A 342 10.22 19.76 -7.22
CA PRO A 342 9.68 20.61 -6.14
C PRO A 342 8.28 21.15 -6.40
N GLU A 343 7.95 21.46 -7.66
CA GLU A 343 6.66 22.02 -8.08
C GLU A 343 5.49 21.03 -7.90
N LEU A 344 5.79 19.72 -7.79
CA LEU A 344 4.77 18.71 -7.62
C LEU A 344 4.20 18.65 -6.20
N ILE A 345 4.84 19.30 -5.22
CA ILE A 345 4.32 19.36 -3.85
C ILE A 345 2.96 20.05 -3.76
N ASP A 346 2.69 21.02 -4.64
CA ASP A 346 1.40 21.72 -4.69
C ASP A 346 0.23 20.81 -5.09
N LYS A 347 0.51 19.64 -5.68
CA LYS A 347 -0.52 18.66 -5.99
C LYS A 347 -1.09 18.00 -4.72
N PHE A 348 -0.32 17.90 -3.66
CA PHE A 348 -0.80 17.34 -2.40
C PHE A 348 -1.93 18.20 -1.84
N ASP A 349 -1.82 19.53 -1.87
CA ASP A 349 -2.87 20.44 -1.41
C ASP A 349 -4.18 20.30 -2.20
N LYS A 350 -4.11 19.85 -3.45
CA LYS A 350 -5.27 19.69 -4.36
C LYS A 350 -5.85 18.27 -4.37
N ASN A 351 -5.03 17.28 -4.00
CA ASN A 351 -5.36 15.87 -4.13
C ASN A 351 -5.57 15.20 -2.76
N ILE A 352 -5.57 15.97 -1.66
CA ILE A 352 -5.98 15.53 -0.33
C ILE A 352 -7.39 16.03 -0.09
N ASP A 353 -8.35 15.10 0.09
CA ASP A 353 -9.76 15.44 0.32
C ASP A 353 -10.23 14.94 1.70
N PRO A 354 -10.32 15.84 2.70
CA PRO A 354 -10.71 15.47 4.05
C PRO A 354 -12.23 15.28 4.22
N GLU A 355 -13.05 15.56 3.21
CA GLU A 355 -14.52 15.47 3.36
C GLU A 355 -14.97 14.04 3.64
N PHE A 356 -14.27 13.04 3.08
CA PHE A 356 -14.58 11.62 3.28
C PHE A 356 -14.30 11.10 4.71
N VAL A 357 -13.56 11.83 5.52
CA VAL A 357 -13.28 11.48 6.93
C VAL A 357 -14.04 12.36 7.93
N LYS A 358 -14.57 13.52 7.51
CA LYS A 358 -15.33 14.45 8.37
C LYS A 358 -16.80 14.06 8.53
N ASN A 359 -17.34 13.31 7.59
CA ASN A 359 -18.77 12.97 7.53
C ASN A 359 -19.09 11.63 8.23
N ASN A 360 -18.26 11.21 9.19
CA ASN A 360 -18.41 9.96 9.94
C ASN A 360 -18.62 10.17 11.43
#